data_8b300ce8bb5fcae41898d861508ccad1
#
_entry.id   8b300ce8bb5fcae41898d861508ccad1
#
_cell.length_a   1.000
_cell.length_b   1.000
_cell.length_c   1.000
_cell.angle_alpha   90.00
_cell.angle_beta   90.00
_cell.angle_gamma   90.00
#
_symmetry.space_group_name_H-M   'P 1'
#
loop_
_entity.id
_entity.type
_entity.pdbx_description
1 polymer ?
#
loop_
_entity_poly.entity_id
_entity_poly.type
_entity_poly.pdbx_seq_one_letter_code
_entity_poly.pdbx_strand_id
1 'polypeptide(L)'
;METFFSITRIIDTNIFLYFIPMLISIWLAKVLFKNRFETNKALNVVSWIIIIYTIITGMMYLYGLLFIKEGYAFTNRATGPYWFAYWMMLLGNLVLPLTLFFKKLRTKVGYLIFVSFAMKSGTYFEKFVIFITKIHRDFDSEGVAIFQNDPFLNFIKVIFIQGCVLAIILLGYFEIRKAFKIKSTT
;
A
#
# COMPACT_ATOMS: atom_id res chain seq x y z
N MET A 1 -18.77 -11.08 11.60
CA MET A 1 -17.52 -10.37 11.90
C MET A 1 -16.32 -10.98 11.20
N GLU A 2 -16.14 -12.30 11.20
CA GLU A 2 -15.07 -13.01 10.48
C GLU A 2 -15.04 -12.72 8.97
N THR A 3 -16.19 -12.68 8.30
CA THR A 3 -16.31 -12.32 6.88
C THR A 3 -15.77 -10.93 6.59
N PHE A 4 -16.02 -9.96 7.45
CA PHE A 4 -15.55 -8.59 7.24
C PHE A 4 -14.03 -8.47 7.44
N PHE A 5 -13.45 -9.16 8.43
CA PHE A 5 -12.00 -9.26 8.58
C PHE A 5 -11.33 -9.97 7.40
N SER A 6 -12.00 -10.97 6.84
CA SER A 6 -11.51 -11.65 5.64
C SER A 6 -11.52 -10.74 4.42
N ILE A 7 -12.57 -9.94 4.23
CA ILE A 7 -12.66 -8.97 3.13
C ILE A 7 -11.58 -7.91 3.26
N THR A 8 -11.40 -7.32 4.44
CA THR A 8 -10.33 -6.31 4.65
C THR A 8 -8.94 -6.89 4.42
N ARG A 9 -8.69 -8.12 4.84
CA ARG A 9 -7.43 -8.83 4.56
C ARG A 9 -7.22 -9.02 3.05
N ILE A 10 -8.26 -9.42 2.30
CA ILE A 10 -8.20 -9.58 0.85
C ILE A 10 -7.89 -8.25 0.16
N ILE A 11 -8.55 -7.16 0.55
CA ILE A 11 -8.29 -5.82 0.02
C ILE A 11 -6.85 -5.40 0.35
N ASP A 12 -6.42 -5.65 1.56
CA ASP A 12 -5.11 -5.30 2.06
C ASP A 12 -3.98 -5.97 1.26
N THR A 13 -4.10 -7.28 1.08
CA THR A 13 -3.08 -8.08 0.38
C THR A 13 -3.14 -7.93 -1.14
N ASN A 14 -4.31 -7.66 -1.73
CA ASN A 14 -4.48 -7.65 -3.19
C ASN A 14 -4.54 -6.24 -3.81
N ILE A 15 -4.66 -5.18 -3.02
CA ILE A 15 -4.74 -3.81 -3.54
C ILE A 15 -3.65 -2.93 -2.93
N PHE A 16 -3.64 -2.81 -1.60
CA PHE A 16 -2.74 -1.85 -0.94
C PHE A 16 -1.27 -2.21 -1.03
N LEU A 17 -0.96 -3.50 -1.11
CA LEU A 17 0.42 -3.97 -1.28
C LEU A 17 1.02 -3.51 -2.61
N TYR A 18 0.18 -3.30 -3.63
CA TYR A 18 0.60 -2.91 -4.98
C TYR A 18 0.64 -1.39 -5.22
N PHE A 19 0.26 -0.57 -4.24
CA PHE A 19 0.20 0.88 -4.40
C PHE A 19 1.55 1.52 -4.68
N ILE A 20 2.62 1.05 -4.06
CA ILE A 20 3.96 1.60 -4.30
C ILE A 20 4.38 1.45 -5.76
N PRO A 21 4.42 0.23 -6.35
CA PRO A 21 4.77 0.08 -7.76
C PRO A 21 3.75 0.72 -8.70
N MET A 22 2.46 0.77 -8.35
CA MET A 22 1.45 1.52 -9.09
C MET A 22 1.78 3.02 -9.14
N LEU A 23 2.11 3.63 -8.00
CA LEU A 23 2.47 5.04 -7.92
C LEU A 23 3.78 5.35 -8.66
N ILE A 24 4.76 4.46 -8.59
CA ILE A 24 6.00 4.56 -9.37
C ILE A 24 5.68 4.52 -10.86
N SER A 25 4.81 3.61 -11.31
CA SER A 25 4.39 3.50 -12.72
C SER A 25 3.64 4.75 -13.19
N ILE A 26 2.75 5.32 -12.37
CA ILE A 26 2.07 6.59 -12.67
C ILE A 26 3.08 7.74 -12.75
N TRP A 27 4.06 7.77 -11.87
CA TRP A 27 5.13 8.77 -11.91
C TRP A 27 5.99 8.65 -13.18
N LEU A 28 6.40 7.44 -13.54
CA LEU A 28 7.12 7.17 -14.78
C LEU A 28 6.31 7.60 -16.00
N ALA A 29 5.01 7.27 -16.04
CA ALA A 29 4.12 7.71 -17.12
C ALA A 29 4.07 9.25 -17.22
N LYS A 30 4.02 9.95 -16.08
CA LYS A 30 4.03 11.42 -16.03
C LYS A 30 5.33 12.00 -16.61
N VAL A 31 6.49 11.40 -16.28
CA VAL A 31 7.81 11.86 -16.73
C VAL A 31 8.01 11.55 -18.22
N LEU A 32 7.75 10.31 -18.63
CA LEU A 32 8.00 9.84 -20.00
C LEU A 32 7.07 10.48 -21.04
N PHE A 33 5.80 10.62 -20.70
CA PHE A 33 4.78 11.12 -21.62
C PHE A 33 4.44 12.60 -21.43
N LYS A 34 5.27 13.38 -20.71
CA LYS A 34 5.18 14.84 -20.56
C LYS A 34 3.74 15.35 -20.36
N ASN A 35 3.05 14.84 -19.36
CA ASN A 35 1.68 15.22 -19.00
C ASN A 35 0.58 14.86 -20.05
N ARG A 36 0.83 13.94 -20.96
CA ARG A 36 -0.19 13.43 -21.89
C ARG A 36 -1.38 12.82 -21.13
N PHE A 37 -1.11 12.13 -20.02
CA PHE A 37 -2.11 11.48 -19.19
C PHE A 37 -2.61 12.37 -18.03
N GLU A 38 -3.85 12.18 -17.62
CA GLU A 38 -4.46 12.88 -16.47
C GLU A 38 -3.96 12.32 -15.12
N THR A 39 -2.64 12.27 -14.94
CA THR A 39 -1.97 11.67 -13.78
C THR A 39 -2.41 12.29 -12.44
N ASN A 40 -2.67 13.59 -12.39
CA ASN A 40 -3.13 14.25 -11.16
C ASN A 40 -4.51 13.80 -10.74
N LYS A 41 -5.42 13.45 -11.67
CA LYS A 41 -6.71 12.87 -11.36
C LYS A 41 -6.56 11.45 -10.83
N ALA A 42 -5.68 10.65 -11.47
CA ALA A 42 -5.37 9.31 -11.00
C ALA A 42 -4.82 9.33 -9.55
N LEU A 43 -3.84 10.19 -9.25
CA LEU A 43 -3.29 10.35 -7.90
C LEU A 43 -4.35 10.78 -6.88
N ASN A 44 -5.27 11.67 -7.27
CA ASN A 44 -6.36 12.08 -6.39
C ASN A 44 -7.31 10.91 -6.05
N VAL A 45 -7.62 10.05 -7.01
CA VAL A 45 -8.45 8.84 -6.78
C VAL A 45 -7.73 7.88 -5.83
N VAL A 46 -6.44 7.61 -6.07
CA VAL A 46 -5.64 6.75 -5.18
C VAL A 46 -5.63 7.31 -3.75
N SER A 47 -5.45 8.61 -3.60
CA SER A 47 -5.49 9.26 -2.28
C SER A 47 -6.82 9.07 -1.56
N TRP A 48 -7.95 9.19 -2.28
CA TRP A 48 -9.27 8.94 -1.71
C TRP A 48 -9.47 7.48 -1.30
N ILE A 49 -8.98 6.53 -2.11
CA ILE A 49 -9.02 5.11 -1.74
C ILE A 49 -8.24 4.87 -0.44
N ILE A 50 -7.04 5.46 -0.30
CA ILE A 50 -6.25 5.38 0.93
C ILE A 50 -7.02 5.96 2.12
N ILE A 51 -7.61 7.15 2.00
CA ILE A 51 -8.36 7.81 3.07
C ILE A 51 -9.55 6.93 3.52
N ILE A 52 -10.37 6.47 2.58
CA ILE A 52 -11.55 5.66 2.88
C ILE A 52 -11.14 4.36 3.58
N TYR A 53 -10.12 3.69 3.07
CA TYR A 53 -9.60 2.48 3.69
C TYR A 53 -9.10 2.74 5.11
N THR A 54 -8.36 3.84 5.33
CA THR A 54 -7.85 4.20 6.66
C THR A 54 -8.98 4.47 7.64
N ILE A 55 -10.05 5.14 7.22
CA ILE A 55 -11.22 5.37 8.07
C ILE A 55 -11.88 4.04 8.44
N ILE A 56 -12.09 3.15 7.48
CA ILE A 56 -12.70 1.84 7.71
C ILE A 56 -11.84 1.01 8.68
N THR A 57 -10.55 0.89 8.42
CA THR A 57 -9.63 0.11 9.28
C THR A 57 -9.46 0.75 10.65
N GLY A 58 -9.45 2.08 10.73
CA GLY A 58 -9.43 2.82 12.00
C GLY A 58 -10.67 2.57 12.85
N MET A 59 -11.86 2.59 12.24
CA MET A 59 -13.11 2.25 12.93
C MET A 59 -13.11 0.81 13.43
N MET A 60 -12.61 -0.13 12.62
CA MET A 60 -12.47 -1.54 13.04
C MET A 60 -11.50 -1.69 14.21
N TYR A 61 -10.39 -0.98 14.15
CA TYR A 61 -9.41 -1.00 15.23
C TYR A 61 -10.00 -0.47 16.53
N LEU A 62 -10.70 0.67 16.49
CA LEU A 62 -11.41 1.25 17.64
C LEU A 62 -12.47 0.29 18.19
N TYR A 63 -13.25 -0.31 17.30
CA TYR A 63 -14.23 -1.33 17.70
C TYR A 63 -13.57 -2.50 18.43
N GLY A 64 -12.47 -3.01 17.90
CA GLY A 64 -11.71 -4.09 18.53
C GLY A 64 -11.18 -3.72 19.92
N LEU A 65 -10.70 -2.49 20.09
CA LEU A 65 -10.22 -1.98 21.39
C LEU A 65 -11.35 -1.87 22.44
N LEU A 66 -12.55 -1.46 22.02
CA LEU A 66 -13.67 -1.22 22.92
C LEU A 66 -14.39 -2.52 23.31
N PHE A 67 -14.56 -3.44 22.37
CA PHE A 67 -15.43 -4.61 22.54
C PHE A 67 -14.68 -5.96 22.63
N ILE A 68 -13.44 -6.05 22.12
CA ILE A 68 -12.65 -7.29 22.06
C ILE A 68 -11.33 -7.12 22.82
N LYS A 69 -11.41 -6.65 24.06
CA LYS A 69 -10.25 -6.23 24.87
C LYS A 69 -9.12 -7.28 24.95
N GLU A 70 -9.46 -8.55 25.11
CA GLU A 70 -8.48 -9.62 25.31
C GLU A 70 -7.62 -9.91 24.07
N GLY A 71 -8.21 -9.82 22.87
CA GLY A 71 -7.50 -10.11 21.62
C GLY A 71 -6.51 -9.01 21.17
N TYR A 72 -6.71 -7.77 21.62
CA TYR A 72 -5.89 -6.64 21.17
C TYR A 72 -4.71 -6.33 22.10
N ALA A 73 -4.72 -6.81 23.35
CA ALA A 73 -3.65 -6.62 24.34
C ALA A 73 -3.05 -5.19 24.31
N PHE A 74 -3.95 -4.18 24.20
CA PHE A 74 -3.55 -2.77 23.98
C PHE A 74 -2.52 -2.29 25.01
N THR A 75 -2.80 -2.50 26.29
CA THR A 75 -1.94 -2.04 27.38
C THR A 75 -0.53 -2.61 27.24
N ASN A 76 -0.40 -3.93 27.01
CA ASN A 76 0.90 -4.58 26.85
C ASN A 76 1.67 -4.10 25.61
N ARG A 77 0.97 -3.78 24.53
CA ARG A 77 1.61 -3.25 23.31
C ARG A 77 1.96 -1.78 23.42
N ALA A 78 1.09 -0.99 24.03
CA ALA A 78 1.26 0.46 24.17
C ALA A 78 2.34 0.86 25.19
N THR A 79 2.61 0.02 26.21
CA THR A 79 3.55 0.30 27.30
C THR A 79 4.66 -0.75 27.45
N GLY A 80 4.62 -1.84 26.68
CA GLY A 80 5.59 -2.93 26.72
C GLY A 80 6.93 -2.58 26.08
N PRO A 81 7.90 -3.52 26.01
CA PRO A 81 9.25 -3.27 25.51
C PRO A 81 9.31 -2.79 24.06
N TYR A 82 8.27 -3.03 23.28
CA TYR A 82 8.16 -2.62 21.86
C TYR A 82 7.16 -1.47 21.65
N TRP A 83 6.83 -0.69 22.68
CA TRP A 83 5.85 0.39 22.63
C TRP A 83 6.12 1.39 21.50
N PHE A 84 7.38 1.73 21.28
CA PHE A 84 7.78 2.67 20.23
C PHE A 84 7.39 2.16 18.83
N ALA A 85 7.70 0.92 18.51
CA ALA A 85 7.36 0.31 17.23
C ALA A 85 5.83 0.24 17.04
N TYR A 86 5.09 -0.08 18.10
CA TYR A 86 3.64 -0.10 18.09
C TYR A 86 3.03 1.27 17.76
N TRP A 87 3.50 2.34 18.43
CA TRP A 87 3.02 3.70 18.18
C TRP A 87 3.43 4.21 16.80
N MET A 88 4.64 3.92 16.33
CA MET A 88 5.07 4.26 14.97
C MET A 88 4.21 3.57 13.90
N MET A 89 3.88 2.29 14.10
CA MET A 89 2.99 1.55 13.21
C MET A 89 1.58 2.15 13.21
N LEU A 90 1.05 2.52 14.37
CA LEU A 90 -0.29 3.11 14.51
C LEU A 90 -0.36 4.50 13.87
N LEU A 91 0.66 5.34 14.07
CA LEU A 91 0.79 6.64 13.40
C LEU A 91 0.88 6.47 11.87
N GLY A 92 1.68 5.52 11.39
CA GLY A 92 1.83 5.23 9.96
C GLY A 92 0.56 4.72 9.31
N ASN A 93 -0.21 3.89 10.00
CA ASN A 93 -1.43 3.29 9.47
C ASN A 93 -2.69 4.16 9.60
N LEU A 94 -2.80 4.97 10.65
CA LEU A 94 -4.03 5.73 10.92
C LEU A 94 -3.83 7.24 10.73
N VAL A 95 -2.81 7.84 11.29
CA VAL A 95 -2.68 9.30 11.30
C VAL A 95 -2.11 9.82 10.00
N LEU A 96 -1.03 9.22 9.53
CA LEU A 96 -0.33 9.69 8.33
C LEU A 96 -1.22 9.67 7.07
N PRO A 97 -2.02 8.63 6.78
CA PRO A 97 -2.90 8.65 5.62
C PRO A 97 -4.01 9.72 5.69
N LEU A 98 -4.47 10.09 6.89
CA LEU A 98 -5.46 11.16 7.04
C LEU A 98 -4.91 12.53 6.64
N THR A 99 -3.59 12.74 6.64
CA THR A 99 -3.01 13.98 6.10
C THR A 99 -3.29 14.18 4.61
N LEU A 100 -3.69 13.14 3.89
CA LEU A 100 -4.12 13.23 2.49
C LEU A 100 -5.45 14.00 2.31
N PHE A 101 -6.15 14.38 3.38
CA PHE A 101 -7.24 15.36 3.28
C PHE A 101 -6.76 16.70 2.75
N PHE A 102 -5.49 17.07 2.96
CA PHE A 102 -4.92 18.29 2.39
C PHE A 102 -4.65 18.12 0.88
N LYS A 103 -5.34 18.91 0.05
CA LYS A 103 -5.22 18.86 -1.43
C LYS A 103 -3.78 18.96 -1.94
N LYS A 104 -2.94 19.75 -1.28
CA LYS A 104 -1.51 19.93 -1.66
C LYS A 104 -0.69 18.64 -1.57
N LEU A 105 -1.08 17.69 -0.72
CA LEU A 105 -0.37 16.44 -0.49
C LEU A 105 -0.86 15.32 -1.42
N ARG A 106 -2.14 15.33 -1.81
CA ARG A 106 -2.76 14.29 -2.65
C ARG A 106 -2.12 14.10 -4.01
N THR A 107 -1.58 15.15 -4.60
CA THR A 107 -1.00 15.11 -5.95
C THR A 107 0.52 14.98 -5.96
N LYS A 108 1.14 14.93 -4.78
CA LYS A 108 2.59 14.71 -4.64
C LYS A 108 2.88 13.21 -4.61
N VAL A 109 3.38 12.67 -5.73
CA VAL A 109 3.68 11.23 -5.86
C VAL A 109 4.61 10.73 -4.76
N GLY A 110 5.70 11.44 -4.49
CA GLY A 110 6.66 11.06 -3.43
C GLY A 110 6.00 10.96 -2.05
N TYR A 111 5.08 11.87 -1.75
CA TYR A 111 4.33 11.81 -0.49
C TYR A 111 3.38 10.62 -0.43
N LEU A 112 2.68 10.32 -1.52
CA LEU A 112 1.81 9.14 -1.61
C LEU A 112 2.59 7.83 -1.48
N ILE A 113 3.78 7.73 -2.08
CA ILE A 113 4.68 6.59 -1.91
C ILE A 113 5.08 6.45 -0.44
N PHE A 114 5.47 7.55 0.21
CA PHE A 114 5.84 7.56 1.62
C PHE A 114 4.68 7.10 2.52
N VAL A 115 3.46 7.62 2.31
CA VAL A 115 2.26 7.18 3.03
C VAL A 115 1.98 5.69 2.81
N SER A 116 2.02 5.23 1.56
CA SER A 116 1.77 3.82 1.22
C SER A 116 2.82 2.90 1.84
N PHE A 117 4.09 3.33 1.87
CA PHE A 117 5.16 2.60 2.53
C PHE A 117 4.95 2.54 4.05
N ALA A 118 4.63 3.66 4.69
CA ALA A 118 4.38 3.72 6.13
C ALA A 118 3.21 2.81 6.54
N MET A 119 2.13 2.80 5.75
CA MET A 119 0.98 1.92 5.98
C MET A 119 1.34 0.43 5.92
N LYS A 120 2.30 0.04 5.09
CA LYS A 120 2.70 -1.35 4.85
C LYS A 120 4.08 -1.70 5.39
N SER A 121 4.70 -0.79 6.14
CA SER A 121 6.04 -0.97 6.70
C SER A 121 6.19 -2.29 7.47
N GLY A 122 5.19 -2.66 8.29
CA GLY A 122 5.20 -3.93 9.02
C GLY A 122 5.27 -5.15 8.10
N THR A 123 4.45 -5.18 7.04
CA THR A 123 4.44 -6.29 6.07
C THR A 123 5.75 -6.38 5.28
N TYR A 124 6.27 -5.24 4.83
CA TYR A 124 7.54 -5.21 4.10
C TYR A 124 8.71 -5.62 5.00
N PHE A 125 8.71 -5.14 6.24
CA PHE A 125 9.74 -5.50 7.21
C PHE A 125 9.71 -6.99 7.57
N GLU A 126 8.52 -7.56 7.80
CA GLU A 126 8.36 -9.00 8.03
C GLU A 126 8.94 -9.84 6.88
N LYS A 127 8.56 -9.51 5.64
CA LYS A 127 9.07 -10.22 4.46
C LYS A 127 10.58 -10.07 4.30
N PHE A 128 11.11 -8.87 4.57
CA PHE A 128 12.54 -8.62 4.54
C PHE A 128 13.29 -9.43 5.60
N VAL A 129 12.79 -9.48 6.84
CA VAL A 129 13.41 -10.27 7.92
C VAL A 129 13.41 -11.76 7.56
N ILE A 130 12.29 -12.29 7.03
CA ILE A 130 12.21 -13.69 6.59
C ILE A 130 13.28 -13.97 5.52
N PHE A 131 13.42 -13.07 4.54
CA PHE A 131 14.41 -13.19 3.48
C PHE A 131 15.86 -13.21 4.01
N ILE A 132 16.21 -12.23 4.87
CA ILE A 132 17.56 -12.15 5.47
C ILE A 132 17.87 -13.38 6.34
N THR A 133 16.90 -13.82 7.15
CA THR A 133 17.06 -15.00 8.01
C THR A 133 17.29 -16.25 7.16
N LYS A 134 16.57 -16.38 6.03
CA LYS A 134 16.77 -17.50 5.10
C LYS A 134 18.18 -17.49 4.52
N ILE A 135 18.67 -16.34 4.03
CA ILE A 135 20.04 -16.22 3.51
C ILE A 135 21.06 -16.63 4.56
N HIS A 136 20.91 -16.20 5.82
CA HIS A 136 21.84 -16.51 6.88
C HIS A 136 21.83 -17.97 7.31
N ARG A 137 20.66 -18.62 7.29
CA ARG A 137 20.50 -20.00 7.73
C ARG A 137 20.89 -21.01 6.66
N ASP A 138 20.51 -20.73 5.41
CA ASP A 138 20.59 -21.68 4.30
C ASP A 138 21.77 -21.29 3.34
N PHE A 139 22.85 -20.71 3.90
CA PHE A 139 24.05 -20.36 3.15
C PHE A 139 24.89 -21.62 2.86
N ASP A 140 24.33 -22.50 2.04
CA ASP A 140 25.05 -23.63 1.47
C ASP A 140 25.65 -23.26 0.10
N SER A 141 26.71 -23.99 -0.27
CA SER A 141 27.59 -23.74 -1.41
C SER A 141 26.93 -23.70 -2.81
N GLU A 142 25.64 -23.89 -2.91
CA GLU A 142 24.85 -23.83 -4.14
C GLU A 142 24.12 -22.47 -4.32
N GLY A 143 24.77 -21.38 -3.97
CA GLY A 143 24.19 -20.04 -3.85
C GLY A 143 23.45 -19.48 -5.07
N VAL A 144 23.52 -20.11 -6.25
CA VAL A 144 22.81 -19.67 -7.45
C VAL A 144 21.35 -20.17 -7.50
N ALA A 145 21.08 -21.36 -6.94
CA ALA A 145 19.75 -21.96 -6.94
C ALA A 145 18.79 -21.26 -5.97
N ILE A 146 19.32 -20.62 -4.90
CA ILE A 146 18.54 -19.91 -3.88
C ILE A 146 17.81 -18.70 -4.48
N PHE A 147 18.41 -17.99 -5.44
CA PHE A 147 17.83 -16.78 -6.04
C PHE A 147 16.80 -17.07 -7.13
N GLN A 148 16.85 -18.20 -7.83
CA GLN A 148 15.95 -18.48 -8.96
C GLN A 148 14.50 -18.75 -8.53
N ASN A 149 14.27 -19.37 -7.37
CA ASN A 149 12.95 -19.74 -6.86
C ASN A 149 12.64 -19.11 -5.48
N ASP A 150 13.30 -18.01 -5.13
CA ASP A 150 13.12 -17.41 -3.82
C ASP A 150 11.70 -16.79 -3.70
N PRO A 151 10.94 -17.14 -2.64
CA PRO A 151 9.60 -16.60 -2.41
C PRO A 151 9.57 -15.08 -2.29
N PHE A 152 10.63 -14.44 -1.78
CA PHE A 152 10.71 -12.99 -1.65
C PHE A 152 10.90 -12.30 -3.01
N LEU A 153 11.77 -12.82 -3.87
CA LEU A 153 11.95 -12.30 -5.23
C LEU A 153 10.69 -12.49 -6.08
N ASN A 154 10.02 -13.64 -5.94
CA ASN A 154 8.73 -13.87 -6.59
C ASN A 154 7.65 -12.92 -6.06
N PHE A 155 7.62 -12.66 -4.77
CA PHE A 155 6.74 -11.67 -4.15
C PHE A 155 6.97 -10.27 -4.73
N ILE A 156 8.23 -9.81 -4.85
CA ILE A 156 8.55 -8.51 -5.45
C ILE A 156 8.10 -8.45 -6.92
N LYS A 157 8.37 -9.50 -7.71
CA LYS A 157 7.94 -9.58 -9.13
C LYS A 157 6.44 -9.46 -9.27
N VAL A 158 5.68 -10.23 -8.48
CA VAL A 158 4.21 -10.21 -8.51
C VAL A 158 3.67 -8.84 -8.14
N ILE A 159 4.19 -8.23 -7.07
CA ILE A 159 3.79 -6.89 -6.63
C ILE A 159 4.05 -5.86 -7.74
N PHE A 160 5.20 -5.92 -8.39
CA PHE A 160 5.56 -4.96 -9.43
C PHE A 160 4.66 -5.10 -10.65
N ILE A 161 4.44 -6.32 -11.14
CA ILE A 161 3.58 -6.58 -12.30
C ILE A 161 2.14 -6.13 -12.01
N GLN A 162 1.59 -6.49 -10.87
CA GLN A 162 0.21 -6.11 -10.52
C GLN A 162 0.07 -4.60 -10.29
N GLY A 163 1.06 -3.95 -9.72
CA GLY A 163 1.09 -2.50 -9.60
C GLY A 163 1.10 -1.80 -10.95
N CYS A 164 1.88 -2.30 -11.92
CA CYS A 164 1.87 -1.80 -13.31
C CYS A 164 0.50 -1.98 -13.96
N VAL A 165 -0.14 -3.15 -13.81
CA VAL A 165 -1.48 -3.42 -14.35
C VAL A 165 -2.51 -2.45 -13.77
N LEU A 166 -2.51 -2.23 -12.46
CA LEU A 166 -3.40 -1.26 -11.81
C LEU A 166 -3.17 0.18 -12.31
N ALA A 167 -1.91 0.57 -12.53
CA ALA A 167 -1.58 1.88 -13.09
C ALA A 167 -2.14 2.04 -14.52
N ILE A 168 -1.99 1.02 -15.37
CA ILE A 168 -2.51 1.02 -16.74
C ILE A 168 -4.03 1.11 -16.75
N ILE A 169 -4.72 0.33 -15.92
CA ILE A 169 -6.18 0.37 -15.79
C ILE A 169 -6.64 1.75 -15.36
N LEU A 170 -6.00 2.33 -14.35
CA LEU A 170 -6.40 3.64 -13.81
C LEU A 170 -6.16 4.78 -14.82
N LEU A 171 -5.00 4.80 -15.47
CA LEU A 171 -4.69 5.81 -16.49
C LEU A 171 -5.57 5.63 -17.73
N GLY A 172 -5.78 4.40 -18.18
CA GLY A 172 -6.66 4.07 -19.31
C GLY A 172 -8.11 4.51 -19.07
N TYR A 173 -8.64 4.31 -17.87
CA TYR A 173 -9.97 4.79 -17.49
C TYR A 173 -10.11 6.31 -17.69
N PHE A 174 -9.12 7.10 -17.26
CA PHE A 174 -9.18 8.55 -17.42
C PHE A 174 -9.04 9.00 -18.88
N GLU A 175 -8.24 8.33 -19.70
CA GLU A 175 -8.11 8.65 -21.13
C GLU A 175 -9.40 8.31 -21.90
N ILE A 176 -10.01 7.16 -21.62
CA ILE A 176 -11.31 6.78 -22.21
C ILE A 176 -12.39 7.81 -21.83
N ARG A 177 -12.47 8.17 -20.55
CA ARG A 177 -13.44 9.17 -20.08
C ARG A 177 -13.24 10.54 -20.72
N LYS A 178 -11.98 10.95 -20.94
CA LYS A 178 -11.63 12.19 -21.64
C LYS A 178 -12.10 12.14 -23.09
N ALA A 179 -11.87 11.03 -23.80
CA ALA A 179 -12.30 10.85 -25.17
C ALA A 179 -13.82 10.93 -25.34
N PHE A 180 -14.59 10.30 -24.43
CA PHE A 180 -16.05 10.38 -24.44
C PHE A 180 -16.56 11.81 -24.17
N LYS A 181 -15.92 12.55 -23.26
CA LYS A 181 -16.33 13.93 -22.96
C LYS A 181 -16.14 14.87 -24.16
N ILE A 182 -15.09 14.68 -24.95
CA ILE A 182 -14.84 15.47 -26.17
C ILE A 182 -15.94 15.19 -27.22
N LYS A 183 -16.34 13.91 -27.39
CA LYS A 183 -17.40 13.54 -28.33
C LYS A 183 -18.80 14.08 -27.98
N SER A 184 -19.08 14.37 -26.72
CA SER A 184 -20.38 14.89 -26.28
C SER A 184 -20.51 16.42 -26.39
N THR A 185 -19.43 17.12 -26.72
CA THR A 185 -19.36 18.57 -26.88
C THR A 185 -19.22 19.02 -28.33
N THR A 186 -19.07 18.11 -29.26
CA THR A 186 -19.17 18.29 -30.73
C THR A 186 -20.50 17.79 -31.23
#